data_cd6f496a18ebd2732f2250c91f83e160
#
_entry.id   cd6f496a18ebd2732f2250c91f83e160
#
_cell.length_a   1.000
_cell.length_b   1.000
_cell.length_c   1.000
_cell.angle_alpha   90.00
_cell.angle_beta   90.00
_cell.angle_gamma   90.00
#
_symmetry.space_group_name_H-M   'P 1'
#
loop_
_entity.id
_entity.type
_entity.pdbx_description
1 polymer ?
#
loop_
_entity_poly.entity_id
_entity_poly.type
_entity_poly.pdbx_seq_one_letter_code
_entity_poly.pdbx_strand_id
1 'polypeptide(L)'
;DALRTVAPAFRMRVEGMRGVTLDALTIDLYTGKASCLKCGAAPSYLKTGGGVTTLAGETLPIGLMQSPEEAEPIPLRMLHGDLFVMLSDGVSDGADDGWVQKIVTERAGDSPKDIAARLVAAAEKRGASDDMTALVVRLERRKPAV
;
A
#
# COMPACT_ATOMS: atom_id res chain seq x y z
N ASP A 1 -5.41 17.76 0.29
CA ASP A 1 -4.72 19.07 0.12
C ASP A 1 -3.21 18.92 -0.14
N ALA A 2 -2.49 17.99 0.53
CA ALA A 2 -1.04 17.82 0.33
C ALA A 2 -0.68 17.50 -1.14
N LEU A 3 -1.43 16.63 -1.81
CA LEU A 3 -1.19 16.27 -3.20
C LEU A 3 -1.33 17.47 -4.14
N ARG A 4 -2.31 18.35 -3.91
CA ARG A 4 -2.50 19.58 -4.67
C ARG A 4 -1.32 20.54 -4.57
N THR A 5 -0.62 20.54 -3.42
CA THR A 5 0.55 21.37 -3.20
C THR A 5 1.81 20.77 -3.83
N VAL A 6 1.96 19.46 -3.74
CA VAL A 6 3.19 18.76 -4.12
C VAL A 6 3.23 18.43 -5.62
N ALA A 7 2.12 18.03 -6.24
CA ALA A 7 2.09 17.62 -7.64
C ALA A 7 2.60 18.68 -8.63
N PRO A 8 2.28 19.98 -8.49
CA PRO A 8 2.84 21.02 -9.37
C PRO A 8 4.36 21.14 -9.26
N ALA A 9 4.93 20.97 -8.05
CA ALA A 9 6.38 21.08 -7.83
C ALA A 9 7.13 19.93 -8.54
N PHE A 10 6.54 18.74 -8.58
CA PHE A 10 7.13 17.63 -9.34
C PHE A 10 7.09 17.85 -10.85
N ARG A 11 6.01 18.44 -11.39
CA ARG A 11 5.94 18.78 -12.83
C ARG A 11 7.03 19.76 -13.25
N MET A 12 7.38 20.71 -12.40
CA MET A 12 8.38 21.74 -12.72
C MET A 12 9.84 21.23 -12.67
N ARG A 13 10.10 20.11 -12.00
CA ARG A 13 11.47 19.59 -11.79
C ARG A 13 11.86 18.43 -12.68
N VAL A 14 10.93 17.84 -13.41
CA VAL A 14 11.18 16.61 -14.15
C VAL A 14 11.38 16.92 -15.63
N GLU A 15 12.58 17.28 -16.03
CA GLU A 15 13.02 17.10 -17.39
C GLU A 15 13.08 15.60 -17.70
N GLY A 16 12.18 15.12 -18.56
CA GLY A 16 12.17 13.74 -19.04
C GLY A 16 11.21 12.78 -18.36
N MET A 17 9.90 13.11 -18.33
CA MET A 17 8.76 12.17 -18.10
C MET A 17 8.98 11.09 -16.99
N ARG A 18 9.58 11.43 -15.88
CA ARG A 18 9.68 10.55 -14.72
C ARG A 18 8.65 10.96 -13.67
N GLY A 19 7.64 10.13 -13.47
CA GLY A 19 6.69 10.30 -12.38
C GLY A 19 7.23 9.73 -11.06
N VAL A 20 6.63 10.18 -9.96
CA VAL A 20 6.86 9.61 -8.63
C VAL A 20 5.63 8.84 -8.21
N THR A 21 5.81 7.58 -7.82
CA THR A 21 4.73 6.77 -7.25
C THR A 21 4.45 7.19 -5.81
N LEU A 22 3.17 7.19 -5.43
CA LEU A 22 2.76 7.45 -4.05
C LEU A 22 1.67 6.46 -3.65
N ASP A 23 1.87 5.87 -2.49
CA ASP A 23 0.88 5.06 -1.80
C ASP A 23 0.66 5.65 -0.40
N ALA A 24 -0.57 5.96 -0.03
CA ALA A 24 -0.88 6.57 1.25
C ALA A 24 -2.14 5.97 1.87
N LEU A 25 -2.01 5.52 3.11
CA LEU A 25 -3.11 5.01 3.92
C LEU A 25 -3.44 6.01 5.03
N THR A 26 -4.71 6.41 5.13
CA THR A 26 -5.24 7.17 6.26
C THR A 26 -6.23 6.32 7.03
N ILE A 27 -6.16 6.34 8.37
CA ILE A 27 -7.05 5.57 9.26
C ILE A 27 -7.55 6.47 10.38
N ASP A 28 -8.87 6.55 10.52
CA ASP A 28 -9.48 7.07 11.73
C ASP A 28 -9.48 5.97 12.79
N LEU A 29 -8.64 6.11 13.80
CA LEU A 29 -8.44 5.11 14.86
C LEU A 29 -9.65 4.90 15.77
N TYR A 30 -10.62 5.82 15.78
CA TYR A 30 -11.85 5.71 16.58
C TYR A 30 -12.94 4.92 15.85
N THR A 31 -13.07 5.15 14.56
CA THR A 31 -14.16 4.56 13.76
C THR A 31 -13.71 3.38 12.90
N GLY A 32 -12.41 3.24 12.64
CA GLY A 32 -11.86 2.29 11.69
C GLY A 32 -12.13 2.67 10.23
N LYS A 33 -12.73 3.85 9.95
CA LYS A 33 -12.82 4.37 8.59
C LYS A 33 -11.42 4.65 8.08
N ALA A 34 -11.13 4.18 6.88
CA ALA A 34 -9.83 4.35 6.27
C ALA A 34 -9.97 4.73 4.80
N SER A 35 -8.92 5.24 4.21
CA SER A 35 -8.81 5.43 2.77
C SER A 35 -7.38 5.18 2.29
N CYS A 36 -7.26 4.59 1.12
CA CYS A 36 -5.99 4.39 0.43
C CYS A 36 -5.95 5.25 -0.81
N LEU A 37 -4.93 6.10 -0.92
CA LEU A 37 -4.64 6.89 -2.11
C LEU A 37 -3.49 6.24 -2.86
N LYS A 38 -3.67 5.99 -4.15
CA LYS A 38 -2.65 5.36 -5.01
C LYS A 38 -2.38 6.23 -6.22
N CYS A 39 -1.11 6.56 -6.46
CA CYS A 39 -0.66 7.29 -7.64
C CYS A 39 0.47 6.51 -8.31
N GLY A 40 0.14 5.68 -9.30
CA GLY A 40 1.09 4.84 -10.01
C GLY A 40 1.82 3.80 -9.15
N ALA A 41 1.34 3.55 -7.93
CA ALA A 41 1.97 2.64 -6.99
C ALA A 41 1.55 1.19 -7.24
N ALA A 42 2.41 0.24 -6.88
CA ALA A 42 2.14 -1.19 -6.90
C ALA A 42 0.89 -1.55 -6.08
N PRO A 43 0.22 -2.68 -6.32
CA PRO A 43 -0.96 -3.07 -5.56
C PRO A 43 -0.73 -3.12 -4.06
N SER A 44 -1.76 -2.74 -3.30
CA SER A 44 -1.83 -2.89 -1.85
C SER A 44 -2.85 -3.96 -1.48
N TYR A 45 -2.77 -4.53 -0.29
CA TYR A 45 -3.62 -5.65 0.11
C TYR A 45 -4.26 -5.36 1.47
N LEU A 46 -5.58 -5.53 1.53
CA LEU A 46 -6.35 -5.46 2.78
C LEU A 46 -6.77 -6.88 3.17
N LYS A 47 -6.25 -7.39 4.29
CA LYS A 47 -6.67 -8.66 4.89
C LYS A 47 -7.67 -8.38 6.00
N THR A 48 -8.87 -8.91 5.83
CA THR A 48 -9.95 -8.89 6.82
C THR A 48 -10.34 -10.32 7.21
N GLY A 49 -11.31 -10.47 8.10
CA GLY A 49 -11.91 -11.78 8.41
C GLY A 49 -12.51 -12.48 7.18
N GLY A 50 -12.90 -11.73 6.15
CA GLY A 50 -13.48 -12.26 4.90
C GLY A 50 -12.46 -12.66 3.83
N GLY A 51 -11.16 -12.44 4.05
CA GLY A 51 -10.12 -12.77 3.06
C GLY A 51 -9.16 -11.62 2.77
N VAL A 52 -8.45 -11.71 1.66
CA VAL A 52 -7.55 -10.68 1.17
C VAL A 52 -8.15 -10.01 -0.06
N THR A 53 -8.23 -8.68 -0.03
CA THR A 53 -8.65 -7.86 -1.17
C THR A 53 -7.43 -7.13 -1.71
N THR A 54 -7.18 -7.23 -3.00
CA THR A 54 -6.16 -6.45 -3.71
C THR A 54 -6.72 -5.08 -4.08
N LEU A 55 -5.94 -4.04 -3.81
CA LEU A 55 -6.26 -2.65 -4.13
C LEU A 55 -5.26 -2.16 -5.16
N ALA A 56 -5.68 -2.07 -6.39
CA ALA A 56 -4.92 -1.47 -7.48
C ALA A 56 -5.44 -0.04 -7.75
N GLY A 57 -4.53 0.89 -8.01
CA GLY A 57 -4.88 2.24 -8.46
C GLY A 57 -4.77 2.33 -9.98
N GLU A 58 -5.71 3.00 -10.62
CA GLU A 58 -5.68 3.28 -12.06
C GLU A 58 -5.00 4.62 -12.36
N THR A 59 -4.61 5.35 -11.33
CA THR A 59 -4.06 6.71 -11.44
C THR A 59 -2.58 6.67 -11.82
N LEU A 60 -2.17 7.58 -12.69
CA LEU A 60 -0.77 7.76 -13.07
C LEU A 60 0.10 8.24 -11.90
N PRO A 61 1.42 8.04 -11.97
CA PRO A 61 2.38 8.63 -11.03
C PRO A 61 2.25 10.15 -10.95
N ILE A 62 2.58 10.72 -9.78
CA ILE A 62 2.65 12.18 -9.58
C ILE A 62 3.67 12.76 -10.56
N GLY A 63 3.28 13.85 -11.24
CA GLY A 63 4.09 14.47 -12.31
C GLY A 63 3.67 14.01 -13.70
N LEU A 64 3.02 12.86 -13.85
CA LEU A 64 2.43 12.39 -15.10
C LEU A 64 0.91 12.60 -15.18
N MET A 65 0.24 12.75 -14.02
CA MET A 65 -1.19 13.12 -13.95
C MET A 65 -1.42 14.50 -14.56
N GLN A 66 -2.54 14.69 -15.23
CA GLN A 66 -2.96 16.02 -15.72
C GLN A 66 -3.45 16.90 -14.57
N SER A 67 -4.14 16.30 -13.60
CA SER A 67 -4.68 16.99 -12.43
C SER A 67 -4.53 16.13 -11.16
N PRO A 68 -4.25 16.74 -9.99
CA PRO A 68 -4.25 16.03 -8.71
C PRO A 68 -5.61 15.42 -8.33
N GLU A 69 -6.70 15.94 -8.91
CA GLU A 69 -8.07 15.46 -8.72
C GLU A 69 -8.31 14.08 -9.34
N GLU A 70 -7.46 13.63 -10.27
CA GLU A 70 -7.51 12.27 -10.84
C GLU A 70 -7.22 11.19 -9.79
N ALA A 71 -6.53 11.56 -8.70
CA ALA A 71 -6.21 10.62 -7.63
C ALA A 71 -7.33 10.59 -6.58
N GLU A 72 -8.31 9.72 -6.78
CA GLU A 72 -9.39 9.52 -5.82
C GLU A 72 -8.99 8.50 -4.74
N PRO A 73 -9.20 8.84 -3.44
CA PRO A 73 -8.97 7.90 -2.36
C PRO A 73 -9.96 6.73 -2.41
N ILE A 74 -9.46 5.50 -2.36
CA ILE A 74 -10.27 4.28 -2.26
C ILE A 74 -10.79 4.18 -0.83
N PRO A 75 -12.11 4.25 -0.57
CA PRO A 75 -12.65 4.16 0.77
C PRO A 75 -12.55 2.73 1.29
N LEU A 76 -12.16 2.59 2.55
CA LEU A 76 -11.94 1.32 3.23
C LEU A 76 -12.53 1.33 4.62
N ARG A 77 -12.63 0.17 5.22
CA ARG A 77 -12.89 0.00 6.65
C ARG A 77 -11.95 -1.06 7.21
N MET A 78 -11.28 -0.73 8.30
CA MET A 78 -10.43 -1.65 9.04
C MET A 78 -10.99 -1.87 10.45
N LEU A 79 -10.97 -3.12 10.88
CA LEU A 79 -11.38 -3.54 12.22
C LEU A 79 -10.17 -4.09 12.98
N HIS A 80 -10.38 -4.36 14.27
CA HIS A 80 -9.35 -5.00 15.09
C HIS A 80 -8.89 -6.33 14.47
N GLY A 81 -7.57 -6.48 14.31
CA GLY A 81 -6.94 -7.63 13.70
C GLY A 81 -6.72 -7.56 12.19
N ASP A 82 -7.38 -6.61 11.49
CA ASP A 82 -7.16 -6.44 10.06
C ASP A 82 -5.75 -5.95 9.75
N LEU A 83 -5.21 -6.41 8.62
CA LEU A 83 -3.90 -6.04 8.11
C LEU A 83 -4.03 -5.23 6.83
N PHE A 84 -3.23 -4.20 6.70
CA PHE A 84 -3.01 -3.49 5.44
C PHE A 84 -1.55 -3.62 5.03
N VAL A 85 -1.31 -4.00 3.77
CA VAL A 85 0.03 -4.24 3.22
C VAL A 85 0.24 -3.33 2.01
N MET A 86 1.33 -2.57 2.02
CA MET A 86 1.82 -1.78 0.89
C MET A 86 3.19 -2.30 0.49
N LEU A 87 3.42 -2.40 -0.81
CA LEU A 87 4.65 -2.93 -1.40
C LEU A 87 5.19 -1.96 -2.44
N SER A 88 6.52 -1.87 -2.57
CA SER A 88 7.12 -1.31 -3.77
C SER A 88 7.05 -2.29 -4.93
N ASP A 89 7.17 -1.80 -6.15
CA ASP A 89 7.23 -2.60 -7.38
C ASP A 89 8.40 -3.59 -7.39
N GLY A 90 9.50 -3.27 -6.70
CA GLY A 90 10.59 -4.23 -6.47
C GLY A 90 10.19 -5.47 -5.67
N VAL A 91 9.10 -5.42 -4.88
CA VAL A 91 8.55 -6.60 -4.21
C VAL A 91 7.53 -7.32 -5.09
N SER A 92 6.59 -6.58 -5.68
CA SER A 92 5.54 -7.11 -6.57
C SER A 92 5.02 -6.02 -7.48
N ASP A 93 5.02 -6.28 -8.79
CA ASP A 93 4.41 -5.42 -9.80
C ASP A 93 2.91 -5.70 -10.01
N GLY A 94 2.37 -6.68 -9.28
CA GLY A 94 0.96 -7.09 -9.35
C GLY A 94 0.62 -8.06 -10.48
N ALA A 95 1.56 -8.40 -11.35
CA ALA A 95 1.29 -9.32 -12.47
C ALA A 95 1.03 -10.76 -12.01
N ASP A 96 1.68 -11.20 -10.92
CA ASP A 96 1.43 -12.48 -10.26
C ASP A 96 1.56 -12.30 -8.74
N ASP A 97 0.50 -11.86 -8.09
CA ASP A 97 0.45 -11.53 -6.67
C ASP A 97 -0.16 -12.62 -5.77
N GLY A 98 -0.53 -13.75 -6.33
CA GLY A 98 -1.13 -14.87 -5.57
C GLY A 98 -0.28 -15.33 -4.40
N TRP A 99 1.05 -15.26 -4.52
CA TRP A 99 1.98 -15.58 -3.45
C TRP A 99 1.94 -14.55 -2.30
N VAL A 100 1.71 -13.27 -2.61
CA VAL A 100 1.53 -12.20 -1.59
C VAL A 100 0.28 -12.49 -0.78
N GLN A 101 -0.85 -12.72 -1.46
CA GLN A 101 -2.13 -13.03 -0.82
C GLN A 101 -2.01 -14.28 0.06
N LYS A 102 -1.29 -15.30 -0.41
CA LYS A 102 -1.02 -16.54 0.34
C LYS A 102 -0.25 -16.24 1.63
N ILE A 103 0.87 -15.51 1.55
CA ILE A 103 1.67 -15.16 2.75
C ILE A 103 0.83 -14.34 3.73
N VAL A 104 0.12 -13.32 3.27
CA VAL A 104 -0.72 -12.46 4.11
C VAL A 104 -1.84 -13.26 4.79
N THR A 105 -2.40 -14.25 4.11
CA THR A 105 -3.43 -15.14 4.67
C THR A 105 -2.86 -16.09 5.71
N GLU A 106 -1.82 -16.84 5.34
CA GLU A 106 -1.25 -17.89 6.18
C GLU A 106 -0.52 -17.34 7.41
N ARG A 107 -0.02 -16.10 7.33
CA ARG A 107 0.77 -15.45 8.37
C ARG A 107 0.03 -14.29 9.06
N ALA A 108 -1.26 -14.21 8.91
CA ALA A 108 -2.07 -13.14 9.51
C ALA A 108 -1.94 -13.04 11.04
N GLY A 109 -1.54 -14.11 11.74
CA GLY A 109 -1.26 -14.13 13.16
C GLY A 109 0.15 -13.69 13.56
N ASP A 110 1.11 -13.65 12.63
CA ASP A 110 2.50 -13.26 12.89
C ASP A 110 2.59 -11.73 13.14
N SER A 111 3.69 -11.24 13.67
CA SER A 111 3.89 -9.80 13.83
C SER A 111 3.92 -9.10 12.46
N PRO A 112 3.46 -7.83 12.35
CA PRO A 112 3.57 -7.06 11.11
C PRO A 112 5.00 -7.03 10.55
N LYS A 113 6.00 -6.93 11.43
CA LYS A 113 7.42 -6.97 11.06
C LYS A 113 7.81 -8.29 10.40
N ASP A 114 7.36 -9.41 10.96
CA ASP A 114 7.70 -10.73 10.42
C ASP A 114 7.01 -10.99 9.09
N ILE A 115 5.77 -10.51 8.92
CA ILE A 115 5.06 -10.58 7.63
C ILE A 115 5.81 -9.78 6.58
N ALA A 116 6.21 -8.53 6.88
CA ALA A 116 6.96 -7.68 5.96
C ALA A 116 8.29 -8.33 5.55
N ALA A 117 9.05 -8.86 6.51
CA ALA A 117 10.32 -9.55 6.24
C ALA A 117 10.13 -10.79 5.34
N ARG A 118 9.04 -11.55 5.53
CA ARG A 118 8.72 -12.72 4.70
C ARG A 118 8.35 -12.34 3.28
N LEU A 119 7.64 -11.23 3.08
CA LEU A 119 7.29 -10.73 1.76
C LEU A 119 8.54 -10.35 0.97
N VAL A 120 9.46 -9.60 1.57
CA VAL A 120 10.74 -9.24 0.94
C VAL A 120 11.55 -10.50 0.62
N ALA A 121 11.74 -11.40 1.60
CA ALA A 121 12.50 -12.64 1.38
C ALA A 121 11.88 -13.57 0.31
N ALA A 122 10.56 -13.54 0.15
CA ALA A 122 9.88 -14.29 -0.90
C ALA A 122 10.09 -13.67 -2.28
N ALA A 123 10.09 -12.34 -2.38
CA ALA A 123 10.40 -11.60 -3.61
C ALA A 123 11.84 -11.88 -4.07
N GLU A 124 12.82 -11.81 -3.16
CA GLU A 124 14.22 -12.16 -3.45
C GLU A 124 14.36 -13.57 -4.03
N LYS A 125 13.71 -14.57 -3.41
CA LYS A 125 13.72 -15.96 -3.90
C LYS A 125 13.05 -16.13 -5.26
N ARG A 126 12.18 -15.21 -5.66
CA ARG A 126 11.53 -15.18 -6.97
C ARG A 126 12.35 -14.43 -8.02
N GLY A 127 13.51 -13.93 -7.66
CA GLY A 127 14.44 -13.27 -8.56
C GLY A 127 14.26 -11.77 -8.65
N ALA A 128 13.55 -11.14 -7.70
CA ALA A 128 13.48 -9.70 -7.61
C ALA A 128 14.88 -9.10 -7.43
N SER A 129 15.20 -8.05 -8.18
CA SER A 129 16.54 -7.45 -8.23
C SER A 129 16.53 -5.93 -8.04
N ASP A 130 15.36 -5.35 -7.76
CA ASP A 130 15.20 -3.92 -7.49
C ASP A 130 15.11 -3.63 -6.00
N ASP A 131 15.13 -2.36 -5.61
CA ASP A 131 14.95 -1.93 -4.22
C ASP A 131 13.57 -2.35 -3.68
N MET A 132 13.57 -3.08 -2.57
CA MET A 132 12.37 -3.70 -2.02
C MET A 132 11.93 -3.04 -0.73
N THR A 133 10.67 -2.63 -0.70
CA THR A 133 10.02 -2.12 0.52
C THR A 133 8.68 -2.83 0.74
N ALA A 134 8.47 -3.33 1.95
CA ALA A 134 7.19 -3.84 2.41
C ALA A 134 6.78 -3.13 3.71
N LEU A 135 5.59 -2.55 3.72
CA LEU A 135 4.97 -1.95 4.90
C LEU A 135 3.73 -2.75 5.28
N VAL A 136 3.66 -3.21 6.52
CA VAL A 136 2.52 -3.95 7.06
C VAL A 136 1.98 -3.22 8.28
N VAL A 137 0.70 -2.90 8.26
CA VAL A 137 -0.03 -2.23 9.34
C VAL A 137 -1.10 -3.17 9.87
N ARG A 138 -1.17 -3.35 11.20
CA ARG A 138 -2.28 -4.04 11.86
C ARG A 138 -3.05 -3.05 12.72
N LEU A 139 -4.37 -3.02 12.57
CA LEU A 139 -5.20 -2.23 13.45
C LEU A 139 -5.52 -3.01 14.73
N GLU A 140 -5.11 -2.50 15.87
CA GLU A 140 -5.34 -3.14 17.16
C GLU A 140 -6.16 -2.24 18.10
N ARG A 141 -7.13 -2.82 18.81
CA ARG A 141 -7.77 -2.12 19.92
C ARG A 141 -6.80 -2.00 21.07
N ARG A 142 -6.63 -0.80 21.59
CA ARG A 142 -5.93 -0.62 22.86
C ARG A 142 -6.71 -1.33 23.97
N LYS A 143 -6.07 -2.25 24.69
CA LYS A 143 -6.67 -2.80 25.92
C LYS A 143 -6.79 -1.65 26.91
N PRO A 144 -7.93 -1.49 27.62
CA PRO A 144 -7.98 -0.55 28.72
C PRO A 144 -6.84 -0.86 29.70
N ALA A 145 -6.17 0.18 30.16
CA ALA A 145 -5.23 0.01 31.28
C ALA A 145 -6.05 -0.49 32.48
N VAL A 146 -5.68 -1.65 33.02
CA VAL A 146 -6.23 -2.21 34.26
C VAL A 146 -5.64 -1.45 35.43
#